data_a8f0e497b9cdd40a03db96c0c67f7a2d
#
_entry.id   a8f0e497b9cdd40a03db96c0c67f7a2d
#
_cell.length_a   1.000
_cell.length_b   1.000
_cell.length_c   1.000
_cell.angle_alpha   90.00
_cell.angle_beta   90.00
_cell.angle_gamma   90.00
#
_symmetry.space_group_name_H-M   'P 1'
#
loop_
_entity.id
_entity.type
_entity.pdbx_description
1 polymer ?
#
loop_
_entity_poly.entity_id
_entity_poly.type
_entity_poly.pdbx_seq_one_letter_code
_entity_poly.pdbx_strand_id
1 'polypeptide(L)'
;MKWRVEYLKAALRDLERLDPYNRRLILKAIQKTAERPLPPPDGIGKPLGNHASAKLSGFYKIKLKSLGYRVVYQLVMECGVMRIVVISVRDEDAVYKEAERRIRGLAE
;
A
#
# COMPACT_ATOMS: atom_id res chain seq x y z
N MET A 1 7.46 8.92 15.45
CA MET A 1 8.58 8.47 14.62
C MET A 1 8.11 8.24 13.19
N LYS A 2 8.79 8.84 12.23
CA LYS A 2 8.40 8.73 10.84
C LYS A 2 8.88 7.42 10.24
N TRP A 3 8.00 6.70 9.57
CA TRP A 3 8.34 5.47 8.90
C TRP A 3 9.04 5.75 7.58
N ARG A 4 10.04 4.92 7.25
CA ARG A 4 10.70 5.02 5.95
C ARG A 4 9.83 4.34 4.90
N VAL A 5 9.60 5.02 3.79
CA VAL A 5 8.77 4.48 2.70
C VAL A 5 9.68 3.83 1.66
N GLU A 6 9.39 2.57 1.34
CA GLU A 6 10.07 1.84 0.27
C GLU A 6 9.03 1.31 -0.71
N TYR A 7 9.42 1.15 -1.95
CA TYR A 7 8.53 0.68 -3.00
C TYR A 7 9.06 -0.61 -3.61
N LEU A 8 8.19 -1.60 -3.82
CA LEU A 8 8.55 -2.71 -4.68
C LEU A 8 8.76 -2.18 -6.10
N LYS A 9 9.60 -2.85 -6.87
CA LYS A 9 9.83 -2.46 -8.26
C LYS A 9 8.51 -2.40 -9.04
N ALA A 10 7.62 -3.37 -8.81
CA ALA A 10 6.32 -3.39 -9.46
C ALA A 10 5.46 -2.20 -9.06
N ALA A 11 5.54 -1.76 -7.79
CA ALA A 11 4.81 -0.59 -7.33
C ALA A 11 5.35 0.70 -7.96
N LEU A 12 6.66 0.79 -8.16
CA LEU A 12 7.25 1.92 -8.88
C LEU A 12 6.74 1.98 -10.32
N ARG A 13 6.59 0.83 -10.97
CA ARG A 13 6.02 0.77 -12.31
C ARG A 13 4.57 1.22 -12.33
N ASP A 14 3.79 0.83 -11.31
CA ASP A 14 2.42 1.31 -11.18
C ASP A 14 2.41 2.84 -11.14
N LEU A 15 3.31 3.41 -10.33
CA LEU A 15 3.39 4.85 -10.15
C LEU A 15 3.80 5.57 -11.44
N GLU A 16 4.75 4.99 -12.19
CA GLU A 16 5.22 5.55 -13.45
C GLU A 16 4.14 5.61 -14.52
N ARG A 17 3.18 4.68 -14.47
CA ARG A 17 2.07 4.64 -15.45
C ARG A 17 1.02 5.70 -15.20
N LEU A 18 1.06 6.37 -14.04
CA LEU A 18 0.09 7.39 -13.71
C LEU A 18 0.46 8.71 -14.38
N ASP A 19 -0.58 9.51 -14.70
CA ASP A 19 -0.32 10.87 -15.14
C ASP A 19 0.26 11.69 -13.97
N PRO A 20 0.95 12.79 -14.27
CA PRO A 20 1.62 13.57 -13.21
C PRO A 20 0.69 14.06 -12.10
N TYR A 21 -0.54 14.41 -12.45
CA TYR A 21 -1.50 14.90 -11.46
C TYR A 21 -1.87 13.81 -10.44
N ASN A 22 -2.28 12.64 -10.93
CA ASN A 22 -2.66 11.52 -10.06
C ASN A 22 -1.46 11.01 -9.26
N ARG A 23 -0.28 10.96 -9.90
CA ARG A 23 0.95 10.55 -9.23
C ARG A 23 1.23 11.43 -8.02
N ARG A 24 1.10 12.74 -8.17
CA ARG A 24 1.34 13.70 -7.08
C ARG A 24 0.39 13.47 -5.92
N LEU A 25 -0.90 13.28 -6.21
CA LEU A 25 -1.90 13.06 -5.17
C LEU A 25 -1.68 11.75 -4.43
N ILE A 26 -1.28 10.71 -5.14
CA ILE A 26 -1.00 9.41 -4.53
C ILE A 26 0.25 9.50 -3.66
N LEU A 27 1.31 10.15 -4.12
CA LEU A 27 2.52 10.34 -3.32
C LEU A 27 2.23 11.13 -2.05
N LYS A 28 1.39 12.15 -2.13
CA LYS A 28 0.97 12.90 -0.95
C LYS A 28 0.25 12.02 0.06
N ALA A 29 -0.67 11.18 -0.41
CA ALA A 29 -1.42 10.28 0.46
C ALA A 29 -0.50 9.27 1.13
N ILE A 30 0.47 8.74 0.40
CA ILE A 30 1.44 7.81 0.94
C ILE A 30 2.28 8.48 2.03
N GLN A 31 2.78 9.69 1.78
CA GLN A 31 3.60 10.42 2.75
C GLN A 31 2.82 10.78 4.00
N LYS A 32 1.57 11.18 3.84
CA LYS A 32 0.69 11.48 4.99
C LYS A 32 0.47 10.23 5.84
N THR A 33 0.21 9.09 5.20
CA THR A 33 -0.01 7.84 5.90
C THR A 33 1.27 7.37 6.60
N ALA A 34 2.43 7.62 5.99
CA ALA A 34 3.72 7.20 6.56
C ALA A 34 4.04 7.86 7.89
N GLU A 35 3.40 8.96 8.22
CA GLU A 35 3.56 9.57 9.53
C GLU A 35 2.91 8.73 10.62
N ARG A 36 1.80 8.05 10.30
CA ARG A 36 1.05 7.22 11.25
C ARG A 36 0.42 6.02 10.52
N PRO A 37 1.23 5.07 10.02
CA PRO A 37 0.70 3.99 9.17
C PRO A 37 0.10 2.82 9.92
N LEU A 38 0.22 2.77 11.24
CA LEU A 38 -0.39 1.73 12.07
C LEU A 38 -1.90 1.90 12.11
N PRO A 39 -2.65 0.83 12.44
CA PRO A 39 -4.11 0.96 12.57
C PRO A 39 -4.49 1.79 13.79
N PRO A 40 -5.73 2.31 13.83
CA PRO A 40 -6.20 3.01 15.03
C PRO A 40 -6.08 2.15 16.29
N PRO A 41 -5.85 2.74 17.49
CA PRO A 41 -5.75 4.19 17.71
C PRO A 41 -4.37 4.79 17.42
N ASP A 42 -3.39 3.96 17.09
CA ASP A 42 -2.01 4.41 16.93
C ASP A 42 -1.75 5.15 15.62
N GLY A 43 -2.61 4.99 14.64
CA GLY A 43 -2.42 5.61 13.34
C GLY A 43 -3.69 5.66 12.52
N ILE A 44 -3.53 5.90 11.21
CA ILE A 44 -4.62 6.03 10.26
C ILE A 44 -4.67 4.88 9.25
N GLY A 45 -3.85 3.85 9.45
CA GLY A 45 -3.80 2.69 8.56
C GLY A 45 -5.08 1.88 8.61
N LYS A 46 -5.51 1.38 7.47
CA LYS A 46 -6.71 0.54 7.37
C LYS A 46 -6.31 -0.90 7.02
N PRO A 47 -6.54 -1.86 7.93
CA PRO A 47 -6.29 -3.27 7.61
C PRO A 47 -7.12 -3.71 6.41
N LEU A 48 -6.67 -4.75 5.70
CA LEU A 48 -7.38 -5.23 4.51
C LEU A 48 -8.72 -5.87 4.82
N GLY A 49 -8.93 -6.32 6.05
CA GLY A 49 -10.20 -6.88 6.48
C GLY A 49 -10.39 -8.32 6.01
N ASN A 50 -11.67 -8.75 5.96
CA ASN A 50 -12.02 -10.14 5.68
C ASN A 50 -11.82 -10.56 4.23
N HIS A 51 -11.50 -9.62 3.35
CA HIS A 51 -11.31 -9.90 1.93
C HIS A 51 -9.90 -10.39 1.62
N ALA A 52 -8.99 -10.29 2.58
CA ALA A 52 -7.61 -10.68 2.38
C ALA A 52 -7.37 -12.08 2.92
N SER A 53 -6.47 -12.84 2.25
CA SER A 53 -6.05 -14.13 2.73
C SER A 53 -5.16 -13.94 3.98
N ALA A 54 -4.91 -15.04 4.71
CA ALA A 54 -4.02 -15.01 5.87
C ALA A 54 -2.61 -14.55 5.51
N LYS A 55 -2.21 -14.69 4.25
CA LYS A 55 -0.89 -14.28 3.77
C LYS A 55 -0.72 -12.78 3.75
N LEU A 56 -1.80 -12.02 3.76
CA LEU A 56 -1.77 -10.56 3.79
C LEU A 56 -1.99 -9.99 5.19
N SER A 57 -1.80 -10.81 6.22
CA SER A 57 -1.78 -10.33 7.59
C SER A 57 -0.64 -9.32 7.75
N GLY A 58 -0.92 -8.18 8.38
CA GLY A 58 0.07 -7.10 8.50
C GLY A 58 0.12 -6.17 7.31
N PHE A 59 -0.84 -6.31 6.39
CA PHE A 59 -0.97 -5.44 5.23
C PHE A 59 -2.12 -4.47 5.43
N TYR A 60 -2.01 -3.31 4.83
CA TYR A 60 -2.95 -2.21 5.00
C TYR A 60 -3.24 -1.56 3.66
N LYS A 61 -4.28 -0.74 3.63
CA LYS A 61 -4.70 -0.06 2.40
C LYS A 61 -4.88 1.44 2.60
N ILE A 62 -4.68 2.18 1.51
CA ILE A 62 -5.06 3.58 1.40
C ILE A 62 -6.07 3.67 0.27
N LYS A 63 -7.25 4.22 0.55
CA LYS A 63 -8.27 4.43 -0.48
C LYS A 63 -8.32 5.91 -0.86
N LEU A 64 -8.08 6.20 -2.13
CA LEU A 64 -8.27 7.53 -2.68
C LEU A 64 -9.58 7.52 -3.47
N LYS A 65 -10.69 7.69 -2.75
CA LYS A 65 -12.03 7.53 -3.31
C LYS A 65 -12.31 8.41 -4.52
N SER A 66 -11.89 9.67 -4.45
CA SER A 66 -12.13 10.61 -5.54
C SER A 66 -11.41 10.23 -6.83
N LEU A 67 -10.29 9.54 -6.73
CA LEU A 67 -9.50 9.10 -7.87
C LEU A 67 -9.75 7.66 -8.28
N GLY A 68 -10.43 6.89 -7.41
CA GLY A 68 -10.65 5.47 -7.65
C GLY A 68 -9.42 4.60 -7.47
N TYR A 69 -8.37 5.12 -6.83
CA TYR A 69 -7.14 4.37 -6.61
C TYR A 69 -7.09 3.71 -5.25
N ARG A 70 -6.43 2.56 -5.20
CA ARG A 70 -6.11 1.86 -3.95
C ARG A 70 -4.63 1.60 -3.89
N VAL A 71 -4.05 1.82 -2.71
CA VAL A 71 -2.65 1.53 -2.43
C VAL A 71 -2.62 0.47 -1.33
N VAL A 72 -1.86 -0.62 -1.56
CA VAL A 72 -1.65 -1.64 -0.55
C VAL A 72 -0.21 -1.51 -0.06
N TYR A 73 -0.04 -1.51 1.26
CA TYR A 73 1.29 -1.44 1.86
C TYR A 73 1.44 -2.46 2.99
N GLN A 74 2.67 -2.83 3.25
CA GLN A 74 3.06 -3.74 4.32
C GLN A 74 3.91 -2.97 5.33
N LEU A 75 3.71 -3.23 6.61
CA LEU A 75 4.56 -2.66 7.66
C LEU A 75 5.61 -3.68 8.07
N VAL A 76 6.87 -3.32 7.90
CA VAL A 76 7.99 -4.13 8.34
C VAL A 76 8.47 -3.55 9.67
N MET A 77 7.94 -4.10 10.76
CA MET A 77 8.08 -3.52 12.10
C MET A 77 9.53 -3.45 12.56
N GLU A 78 10.32 -4.49 12.27
CA GLU A 78 11.71 -4.55 12.73
C GLU A 78 12.56 -3.41 12.16
N CYS A 79 12.22 -2.94 10.96
CA CYS A 79 13.02 -1.93 10.27
C CYS A 79 12.37 -0.57 10.26
N GLY A 80 11.14 -0.43 10.74
CA GLY A 80 10.40 0.82 10.63
C GLY A 80 10.12 1.22 9.19
N VAL A 81 9.82 0.25 8.34
CA VAL A 81 9.59 0.45 6.91
C VAL A 81 8.13 0.27 6.54
N MET A 82 7.60 1.23 5.79
CA MET A 82 6.30 1.13 5.13
C MET A 82 6.57 0.79 3.67
N ARG A 83 6.29 -0.46 3.30
CA ARG A 83 6.61 -0.96 1.96
C ARG A 83 5.38 -0.88 1.07
N ILE A 84 5.46 -0.12 0.00
CA ILE A 84 4.36 0.02 -0.95
C ILE A 84 4.39 -1.17 -1.92
N VAL A 85 3.28 -1.90 -1.99
CA VAL A 85 3.19 -3.16 -2.74
C VAL A 85 2.45 -3.00 -4.07
N VAL A 86 1.28 -2.35 -4.06
CA VAL A 86 0.45 -2.17 -5.27
C VAL A 86 -0.18 -0.78 -5.24
N ILE A 87 -0.25 -0.15 -6.40
CA ILE A 87 -1.02 1.08 -6.64
C ILE A 87 -1.91 0.80 -7.85
N SER A 88 -3.23 0.76 -7.68
CA SER A 88 -4.12 0.34 -8.76
C SER A 88 -5.51 0.95 -8.66
N VAL A 89 -6.20 1.04 -9.81
CA VAL A 89 -7.61 1.44 -9.91
C VAL A 89 -8.54 0.23 -9.93
N ARG A 90 -8.00 -0.98 -9.87
CA ARG A 90 -8.81 -2.21 -9.94
C ARG A 90 -9.62 -2.39 -8.65
N ASP A 91 -10.61 -3.28 -8.69
CA ASP A 91 -11.42 -3.58 -7.51
C ASP A 91 -10.57 -4.23 -6.40
N GLU A 92 -11.13 -4.27 -5.19
CA GLU A 92 -10.39 -4.76 -4.02
C GLU A 92 -9.84 -6.18 -4.21
N ASP A 93 -10.67 -7.10 -4.74
CA ASP A 93 -10.23 -8.48 -4.93
C ASP A 93 -9.03 -8.57 -5.85
N ALA A 94 -9.08 -7.87 -6.98
CA ALA A 94 -7.97 -7.89 -7.93
C ALA A 94 -6.70 -7.28 -7.35
N VAL A 95 -6.84 -6.18 -6.60
CA VAL A 95 -5.69 -5.51 -5.98
C VAL A 95 -5.06 -6.40 -4.91
N TYR A 96 -5.88 -7.06 -4.10
CA TYR A 96 -5.37 -7.93 -3.03
C TYR A 96 -4.70 -9.19 -3.60
N LYS A 97 -5.25 -9.77 -4.65
CA LYS A 97 -4.62 -10.91 -5.33
C LYS A 97 -3.27 -10.52 -5.92
N GLU A 98 -3.19 -9.32 -6.50
CA GLU A 98 -1.94 -8.81 -7.04
C GLU A 98 -0.92 -8.56 -5.93
N ALA A 99 -1.34 -8.02 -4.79
CA ALA A 99 -0.46 -7.82 -3.63
C ALA A 99 0.11 -9.15 -3.16
N GLU A 100 -0.74 -10.17 -3.04
CA GLU A 100 -0.32 -11.49 -2.61
C GLU A 100 0.68 -12.10 -3.59
N ARG A 101 0.42 -11.97 -4.89
CA ARG A 101 1.33 -12.47 -5.92
C ARG A 101 2.70 -11.81 -5.84
N ARG A 102 2.74 -10.48 -5.66
CA ARG A 102 3.98 -9.72 -5.59
C ARG A 102 4.81 -10.11 -4.35
N ILE A 103 4.15 -10.27 -3.22
CA ILE A 103 4.82 -10.66 -1.99
C ILE A 103 5.35 -12.09 -2.08
N ARG A 104 4.60 -12.99 -2.70
CA ARG A 104 5.03 -14.37 -2.90
C ARG A 104 6.30 -14.42 -3.76
N GLY A 105 6.37 -13.58 -4.78
CA GLY A 105 7.56 -13.49 -5.64
C GLY A 105 8.81 -13.02 -4.91
N LEU A 106 8.65 -12.23 -3.84
CA LEU A 106 9.80 -11.81 -3.03
C LEU A 106 10.39 -12.95 -2.21
N ALA A 107 9.57 -13.94 -1.85
CA ALA A 107 10.00 -15.06 -1.03
C ALA A 107 10.79 -16.11 -1.83
N GLU A 108 10.73 -16.03 -3.15
CA GLU A 108 11.44 -16.95 -4.06
C GLU A 108 12.84 -16.39 -4.45
#